data_e7d75499884d97a6f93938d4205b2c67
#
_entry.id   e7d75499884d97a6f93938d4205b2c67
#
_cell.length_a   1.000
_cell.length_b   1.000
_cell.length_c   1.000
_cell.angle_alpha   90.00
_cell.angle_beta   90.00
_cell.angle_gamma   90.00
#
_symmetry.space_group_name_H-M   'P 1'
#
loop_
_entity.id
_entity.type
_entity.pdbx_description
1 polymer ?
#
loop_
_entity_poly.entity_id
_entity_poly.type
_entity_poly.pdbx_seq_one_letter_code
_entity_poly.pdbx_strand_id
1 'polypeptide(L)'
;MPVLGLSRSLQHMTLRPGIRYAETVGELSGDMQLGPYSETREDNSEVVINPRTLYTYFGSVVRNFSPNKIYQSMWGSDITKGEALKNTEITRKVLAYLTAQLGKNLNMVLWNAVRNDSGETSKDLFNGFDTITKKELDGKKLSEELGNYKVIEAITKENAVDTLKAVCMAADDMLTEESSVKLFVPKHVLFDYCEDYKSTTGAIPYNREYKQYYVEGFDNVNIVPLANKKNSPFIHMTVKRNMLVGVNQTGEEENVEVARFKAFVLQFIATMFFGVEFESLSKERLLVASIDGTTPI
;
A
#
# COMPACT_ATOMS: atom_id res chain seq x y z
N MET A 1 -18.58 -5.12 -0.53
CA MET A 1 -18.35 -3.70 -0.34
C MET A 1 -16.94 -3.32 -0.69
N PRO A 2 -16.74 -2.34 -1.47
CA PRO A 2 -15.39 -2.01 -1.85
C PRO A 2 -14.71 -1.20 -0.74
N VAL A 3 -14.02 -1.83 0.16
CA VAL A 3 -12.76 -1.36 0.74
C VAL A 3 -11.85 -0.78 -0.36
N LEU A 4 -12.33 -0.76 -1.41
CA LEU A 4 -11.93 -0.66 -2.79
C LEU A 4 -11.84 0.77 -3.28
N GLY A 5 -12.04 1.77 -2.44
CA GLY A 5 -11.42 3.06 -2.60
C GLY A 5 -9.88 3.00 -2.49
N LEU A 6 -9.33 1.87 -2.08
CA LEU A 6 -7.91 1.47 -2.18
C LEU A 6 -7.47 1.20 -3.63
N SER A 7 -8.32 1.39 -4.61
CA SER A 7 -8.11 0.91 -5.97
C SER A 7 -6.75 1.26 -6.59
N ARG A 8 -6.21 2.45 -6.34
CA ARG A 8 -4.89 2.82 -6.87
C ARG A 8 -3.73 2.10 -6.19
N SER A 9 -3.73 1.97 -4.88
CA SER A 9 -2.65 1.29 -4.15
C SER A 9 -2.78 -0.22 -4.26
N LEU A 10 -4.01 -0.77 -4.21
CA LEU A 10 -4.26 -2.21 -4.34
C LEU A 10 -3.89 -2.79 -5.71
N GLN A 11 -3.92 -2.00 -6.77
CA GLN A 11 -3.45 -2.47 -8.08
C GLN A 11 -2.00 -2.94 -8.05
N HIS A 12 -1.22 -2.35 -7.15
CA HIS A 12 0.21 -2.61 -6.98
C HIS A 12 0.54 -3.52 -5.79
N MET A 13 -0.47 -4.06 -5.10
CA MET A 13 -0.33 -4.91 -3.92
C MET A 13 -1.13 -6.20 -4.07
N THR A 14 -0.85 -7.18 -3.24
CA THR A 14 -1.55 -8.46 -3.21
C THR A 14 -2.55 -8.48 -2.07
N LEU A 15 -3.83 -8.65 -2.41
CA LEU A 15 -4.88 -8.80 -1.42
C LEU A 15 -4.91 -10.24 -0.92
N ARG A 16 -4.89 -10.43 0.40
CA ARG A 16 -5.04 -11.72 1.10
C ARG A 16 -6.37 -11.72 1.85
N PRO A 17 -7.41 -12.34 1.30
CA PRO A 17 -8.70 -12.49 1.97
C PRO A 17 -8.68 -13.65 2.97
N GLY A 18 -9.61 -13.64 3.92
CA GLY A 18 -9.82 -14.72 4.87
C GLY A 18 -9.00 -14.65 6.14
N ILE A 19 -8.23 -13.59 6.35
CA ILE A 19 -7.36 -13.46 7.52
C ILE A 19 -8.14 -12.85 8.67
N ARG A 20 -8.18 -13.60 9.79
CA ARG A 20 -8.69 -13.13 11.09
C ARG A 20 -7.54 -13.17 12.08
N TYR A 21 -7.10 -12.00 12.57
CA TYR A 21 -6.01 -11.77 13.52
C TYR A 21 -4.62 -11.95 12.94
N ALA A 22 -4.19 -13.14 12.54
CA ALA A 22 -2.83 -13.37 12.08
C ALA A 22 -2.75 -14.52 11.08
N GLU A 23 -1.89 -14.38 10.11
CA GLU A 23 -1.46 -15.43 9.19
C GLU A 23 0.06 -15.41 9.08
N THR A 24 0.67 -16.58 9.18
CA THR A 24 2.10 -16.71 8.91
C THR A 24 2.32 -16.69 7.41
N VAL A 25 3.04 -15.70 6.96
CA VAL A 25 3.52 -15.53 5.59
C VAL A 25 5.04 -15.61 5.61
N GLY A 26 5.68 -15.77 4.49
CA GLY A 26 7.13 -15.81 4.47
C GLY A 26 7.66 -16.40 3.19
N GLU A 27 8.96 -16.35 3.07
CA GLU A 27 9.69 -16.84 1.92
C GLU A 27 10.51 -18.07 2.28
N LEU A 28 10.55 -19.01 1.35
CA LEU A 28 11.52 -20.08 1.34
C LEU A 28 12.78 -19.54 0.65
N SER A 29 13.90 -19.53 1.35
CA SER A 29 15.20 -19.23 0.78
C SER A 29 16.09 -20.46 0.80
N GLY A 30 16.83 -20.67 -0.26
CA GLY A 30 17.76 -21.77 -0.39
C GLY A 30 18.47 -21.65 -1.73
N ASP A 31 19.73 -22.03 -1.76
CA ASP A 31 20.51 -22.09 -2.99
C ASP A 31 20.54 -23.53 -3.50
N MET A 32 20.29 -23.71 -4.80
CA MET A 32 20.41 -25.01 -5.45
C MET A 32 21.16 -24.83 -6.76
N GLN A 33 22.37 -25.35 -6.81
CA GLN A 33 23.24 -25.19 -7.97
C GLN A 33 23.36 -26.50 -8.76
N LEU A 34 23.11 -26.40 -10.06
CA LEU A 34 23.39 -27.49 -10.99
C LEU A 34 24.86 -27.45 -11.42
N GLY A 35 25.60 -28.44 -11.01
CA GLY A 35 27.01 -28.57 -11.42
C GLY A 35 27.24 -29.71 -12.41
N PRO A 36 28.50 -29.90 -12.88
CA PRO A 36 28.83 -31.02 -13.72
C PRO A 36 28.46 -32.35 -13.09
N TYR A 37 28.11 -33.33 -13.92
CA TYR A 37 27.70 -34.66 -13.45
C TYR A 37 28.76 -35.30 -12.55
N SER A 38 28.33 -35.84 -11.41
CA SER A 38 29.14 -36.62 -10.49
C SER A 38 28.25 -37.64 -9.77
N GLU A 39 28.68 -38.89 -9.67
CA GLU A 39 27.95 -39.96 -8.98
C GLU A 39 27.90 -39.77 -7.45
N THR A 40 28.82 -38.95 -6.92
CA THR A 40 28.99 -38.73 -5.46
C THR A 40 28.56 -37.32 -5.02
N ARG A 41 27.92 -36.58 -5.88
CA ARG A 41 27.51 -35.20 -5.56
C ARG A 41 26.29 -35.21 -4.69
N GLU A 42 26.45 -34.68 -3.49
CA GLU A 42 25.33 -34.31 -2.60
C GLU A 42 25.34 -32.79 -2.43
N ASP A 43 24.21 -32.15 -2.67
CA ASP A 43 24.03 -30.74 -2.35
C ASP A 43 23.40 -30.66 -0.95
N ASN A 44 24.16 -30.16 0.00
CA ASN A 44 23.76 -30.01 1.39
C ASN A 44 23.26 -28.57 1.69
N SER A 45 22.87 -27.82 0.65
CA SER A 45 22.29 -26.49 0.88
C SER A 45 20.99 -26.60 1.67
N GLU A 46 20.91 -25.88 2.77
CA GLU A 46 19.76 -25.87 3.65
C GLU A 46 18.67 -24.95 3.09
N VAL A 47 17.45 -25.45 3.02
CA VAL A 47 16.27 -24.63 2.72
C VAL A 47 15.83 -23.96 4.02
N VAL A 48 15.96 -22.65 4.07
CA VAL A 48 15.60 -21.83 5.23
C VAL A 48 14.21 -21.21 5.02
N ILE A 49 13.38 -21.31 6.04
CA ILE A 49 12.08 -20.64 6.06
C ILE A 49 12.25 -19.36 6.87
N ASN A 50 11.98 -18.21 6.23
CA ASN A 50 11.97 -16.90 6.88
C ASN A 50 10.52 -16.48 7.15
N PRO A 51 9.93 -16.89 8.29
CA PRO A 51 8.53 -16.59 8.56
C PRO A 51 8.34 -15.12 8.94
N ARG A 52 7.27 -14.52 8.42
CA ARG A 52 6.73 -13.24 8.88
C ARG A 52 5.26 -13.43 9.24
N THR A 53 4.71 -12.53 10.02
CA THR A 53 3.32 -12.63 10.44
C THR A 53 2.55 -11.41 9.98
N LEU A 54 1.58 -11.63 9.09
CA LEU A 54 0.62 -10.61 8.71
C LEU A 54 -0.47 -10.53 9.78
N TYR A 55 -0.46 -9.44 10.54
CA TYR A 55 -1.47 -9.15 11.55
C TYR A 55 -2.60 -8.33 10.96
N THR A 56 -3.83 -8.75 11.19
CA THR A 56 -5.03 -7.97 10.89
C THR A 56 -5.73 -7.57 12.18
N TYR A 57 -6.17 -6.34 12.24
CA TYR A 57 -6.81 -5.77 13.41
C TYR A 57 -8.28 -5.49 13.13
N PHE A 58 -9.13 -5.78 14.12
CA PHE A 58 -10.54 -5.56 14.02
C PHE A 58 -10.85 -4.08 14.24
N GLY A 59 -11.37 -3.42 13.20
CA GLY A 59 -11.79 -2.03 13.22
C GLY A 59 -13.31 -1.93 13.19
N SER A 60 -13.85 -0.89 13.81
CA SER A 60 -15.28 -0.57 13.78
C SER A 60 -15.49 0.91 13.49
N VAL A 61 -16.57 1.22 12.82
CA VAL A 61 -17.03 2.59 12.63
C VAL A 61 -18.54 2.65 12.85
N VAL A 62 -18.95 3.65 13.61
CA VAL A 62 -20.37 3.95 13.87
C VAL A 62 -20.63 5.39 13.49
N ARG A 63 -21.63 5.63 12.62
CA ARG A 63 -22.00 6.97 12.19
C ARG A 63 -23.51 7.17 12.18
N ASN A 64 -23.96 8.18 12.88
CA ASN A 64 -25.36 8.55 12.90
C ASN A 64 -25.65 9.55 11.77
N PHE A 65 -26.76 9.37 11.07
CA PHE A 65 -27.24 10.32 10.06
C PHE A 65 -28.76 10.41 10.06
N SER A 66 -29.27 11.58 9.65
CA SER A 66 -30.72 11.81 9.52
C SER A 66 -31.11 11.88 8.05
N PRO A 67 -31.83 10.88 7.52
CA PRO A 67 -32.29 10.90 6.13
C PRO A 67 -33.16 12.11 5.80
N ASN A 68 -33.97 12.59 6.76
CA ASN A 68 -34.82 13.74 6.53
C ASN A 68 -34.05 15.05 6.29
N LYS A 69 -32.89 15.26 6.97
CA LYS A 69 -32.04 16.43 6.70
C LYS A 69 -31.43 16.38 5.32
N ILE A 70 -31.04 15.19 4.85
CA ILE A 70 -30.49 14.97 3.52
C ILE A 70 -31.59 15.17 2.47
N TYR A 71 -32.80 14.65 2.72
CA TYR A 71 -33.96 14.83 1.89
C TYR A 71 -34.30 16.30 1.66
N GLN A 72 -34.23 17.12 2.72
CA GLN A 72 -34.55 18.55 2.65
C GLN A 72 -33.49 19.40 1.96
N SER A 73 -32.25 18.89 1.85
CA SER A 73 -31.11 19.68 1.37
C SER A 73 -30.69 19.41 -0.08
N MET A 74 -30.40 18.15 -0.43
CA MET A 74 -29.73 17.87 -1.69
C MET A 74 -30.54 17.06 -2.70
N TRP A 75 -31.36 16.15 -2.25
CA TRP A 75 -32.04 15.17 -3.13
C TRP A 75 -33.57 15.22 -3.02
N GLY A 76 -34.10 16.32 -2.54
CA GLY A 76 -35.54 16.50 -2.38
C GLY A 76 -36.33 16.45 -3.69
N SER A 77 -35.71 16.84 -4.80
CA SER A 77 -36.27 16.80 -6.14
C SER A 77 -36.32 15.40 -6.76
N ASP A 78 -35.44 14.50 -6.33
CA ASP A 78 -35.34 13.15 -6.90
C ASP A 78 -36.37 12.17 -6.30
N ILE A 79 -37.13 12.59 -5.27
CA ILE A 79 -38.01 11.72 -4.52
C ILE A 79 -39.45 12.15 -4.70
N THR A 80 -40.17 11.47 -5.55
CA THR A 80 -41.53 11.78 -5.92
C THR A 80 -42.59 11.25 -4.95
N LYS A 81 -42.28 10.28 -4.10
CA LYS A 81 -43.26 9.69 -3.15
C LYS A 81 -42.58 9.09 -1.91
N GLY A 82 -43.10 9.43 -0.74
CA GLY A 82 -42.86 8.72 0.52
C GLY A 82 -41.95 9.41 1.54
N GLU A 83 -41.97 8.89 2.75
CA GLU A 83 -41.14 9.36 3.85
C GLU A 83 -39.68 9.02 3.58
N ALA A 84 -38.76 9.96 3.81
CA ALA A 84 -37.29 9.78 3.59
C ALA A 84 -36.71 8.59 4.35
N LEU A 85 -37.26 8.24 5.52
CA LEU A 85 -36.88 7.08 6.32
C LEU A 85 -37.17 5.73 5.64
N LYS A 86 -38.19 5.69 4.77
CA LYS A 86 -38.58 4.49 4.02
C LYS A 86 -37.96 4.44 2.65
N ASN A 87 -37.26 5.50 2.24
CA ASN A 87 -36.71 5.59 0.92
C ASN A 87 -35.37 4.88 0.85
N THR A 88 -35.37 3.71 0.26
CA THR A 88 -34.17 2.84 0.07
C THR A 88 -33.09 3.50 -0.77
N GLU A 89 -33.45 4.40 -1.69
CA GLU A 89 -32.49 5.05 -2.58
C GLU A 89 -31.60 6.07 -1.85
N ILE A 90 -32.17 6.89 -0.97
CA ILE A 90 -31.40 7.82 -0.15
C ILE A 90 -30.43 7.04 0.74
N THR A 91 -30.92 6.03 1.42
CA THR A 91 -30.12 5.18 2.29
C THR A 91 -28.98 4.53 1.51
N ARG A 92 -29.26 4.02 0.29
CA ARG A 92 -28.24 3.43 -0.58
C ARG A 92 -27.17 4.46 -1.01
N LYS A 93 -27.58 5.69 -1.41
CA LYS A 93 -26.63 6.76 -1.77
C LYS A 93 -25.76 7.16 -0.59
N VAL A 94 -26.32 7.30 0.61
CA VAL A 94 -25.58 7.62 1.83
C VAL A 94 -24.62 6.50 2.20
N LEU A 95 -25.04 5.25 2.12
CA LEU A 95 -24.20 4.09 2.36
C LEU A 95 -23.02 4.05 1.40
N ALA A 96 -23.27 4.22 0.11
CA ALA A 96 -22.20 4.25 -0.90
C ALA A 96 -21.19 5.36 -0.61
N TYR A 97 -21.66 6.54 -0.21
CA TYR A 97 -20.79 7.65 0.16
C TYR A 97 -19.95 7.35 1.41
N LEU A 98 -20.57 6.87 2.50
CA LEU A 98 -19.85 6.56 3.75
C LEU A 98 -18.81 5.47 3.55
N THR A 99 -19.14 4.48 2.77
CA THR A 99 -18.26 3.38 2.38
C THR A 99 -17.06 3.86 1.56
N ALA A 100 -17.33 4.70 0.55
CA ALA A 100 -16.23 5.28 -0.25
C ALA A 100 -15.30 6.15 0.61
N GLN A 101 -15.84 6.88 1.60
CA GLN A 101 -15.03 7.66 2.53
C GLN A 101 -14.19 6.77 3.44
N LEU A 102 -14.71 5.65 3.92
CA LEU A 102 -13.96 4.69 4.72
C LEU A 102 -12.78 4.13 3.92
N GLY A 103 -13.01 3.66 2.71
CA GLY A 103 -11.95 3.17 1.82
C GLY A 103 -10.91 4.24 1.48
N LYS A 104 -11.34 5.49 1.26
CA LYS A 104 -10.43 6.61 1.03
C LYS A 104 -9.57 6.91 2.25
N ASN A 105 -10.13 6.90 3.44
CA ASN A 105 -9.38 7.14 4.68
C ASN A 105 -8.35 6.04 4.93
N LEU A 106 -8.71 4.76 4.74
CA LEU A 106 -7.78 3.64 4.84
C LEU A 106 -6.63 3.77 3.82
N ASN A 107 -6.95 4.12 2.57
CA ASN A 107 -5.93 4.34 1.55
C ASN A 107 -4.97 5.48 1.92
N MET A 108 -5.47 6.57 2.50
CA MET A 108 -4.63 7.72 2.88
C MET A 108 -3.63 7.40 4.00
N VAL A 109 -3.96 6.46 4.87
CA VAL A 109 -3.10 6.08 6.01
C VAL A 109 -2.30 4.80 5.79
N LEU A 110 -2.41 4.17 4.63
CA LEU A 110 -1.80 2.88 4.29
C LEU A 110 -0.29 2.81 4.57
N TRP A 111 0.41 3.93 4.39
CA TRP A 111 1.85 4.01 4.61
C TRP A 111 2.22 4.42 6.03
N ASN A 112 1.57 5.44 6.56
CA ASN A 112 1.96 6.13 7.79
C ASN A 112 1.10 5.78 9.01
N ALA A 113 0.27 4.75 8.95
CA ALA A 113 -0.52 4.27 10.07
C ALA A 113 0.39 3.72 11.18
N VAL A 114 0.02 4.00 12.42
CA VAL A 114 0.70 3.51 13.62
C VAL A 114 -0.35 2.96 14.57
N ARG A 115 -0.26 1.66 14.89
CA ARG A 115 -1.23 1.01 15.79
C ARG A 115 -1.28 1.67 17.14
N ASN A 116 -2.51 2.05 17.56
CA ASN A 116 -2.80 2.57 18.87
C ASN A 116 -4.18 2.05 19.32
N ASP A 117 -4.19 1.20 20.35
CA ASP A 117 -5.43 0.56 20.83
C ASP A 117 -6.43 1.55 21.45
N SER A 118 -5.96 2.72 21.86
CA SER A 118 -6.79 3.81 22.39
C SER A 118 -7.13 4.87 21.33
N GLY A 119 -6.73 4.67 20.08
CA GLY A 119 -6.97 5.61 18.98
C GLY A 119 -8.39 5.53 18.44
N GLU A 120 -8.84 6.60 17.79
CA GLU A 120 -10.19 6.74 17.25
C GLU A 120 -10.21 6.87 15.72
N THR A 121 -9.05 6.83 15.07
CA THR A 121 -8.94 7.12 13.64
C THR A 121 -8.43 5.91 12.86
N SER A 122 -8.62 5.93 11.55
CA SER A 122 -8.08 4.89 10.66
C SER A 122 -6.55 4.80 10.73
N LYS A 123 -5.85 5.86 11.16
CA LYS A 123 -4.41 5.88 11.34
C LYS A 123 -3.95 5.00 12.50
N ASP A 124 -4.83 4.80 13.48
CA ASP A 124 -4.54 4.07 14.71
C ASP A 124 -4.89 2.57 14.61
N LEU A 125 -5.48 2.14 13.47
CA LEU A 125 -6.02 0.79 13.32
C LEU A 125 -4.92 -0.27 13.16
N PHE A 126 -3.87 0.01 12.39
CA PHE A 126 -2.83 -0.95 12.02
C PHE A 126 -1.47 -0.25 11.87
N ASN A 127 -0.41 -1.02 11.64
CA ASN A 127 0.89 -0.46 11.27
C ASN A 127 1.00 -0.40 9.75
N GLY A 128 1.26 0.79 9.21
CA GLY A 128 1.48 1.00 7.79
C GLY A 128 2.86 0.56 7.32
N PHE A 129 3.07 0.49 6.01
CA PHE A 129 4.34 0.03 5.44
C PHE A 129 5.55 0.85 5.89
N ASP A 130 5.46 2.17 5.96
CA ASP A 130 6.56 3.03 6.45
C ASP A 130 6.86 2.77 7.93
N THR A 131 5.83 2.52 8.74
CA THR A 131 5.96 2.18 10.16
C THR A 131 6.65 0.83 10.34
N ILE A 132 6.27 -0.17 9.54
CA ILE A 132 6.91 -1.48 9.52
C ILE A 132 8.36 -1.33 9.07
N THR A 133 8.61 -0.61 7.98
CA THR A 133 9.97 -0.36 7.47
C THR A 133 10.86 0.30 8.52
N LYS A 134 10.37 1.31 9.23
CA LYS A 134 11.11 1.97 10.30
C LYS A 134 11.46 1.00 11.42
N LYS A 135 10.49 0.19 11.86
CA LYS A 135 10.71 -0.84 12.88
C LYS A 135 11.75 -1.87 12.46
N GLU A 136 11.75 -2.30 11.20
CA GLU A 136 12.71 -3.28 10.69
C GLU A 136 14.10 -2.65 10.48
N LEU A 137 14.16 -1.35 10.15
CA LEU A 137 15.41 -0.59 10.09
C LEU A 137 16.03 -0.43 11.49
N ASP A 138 15.24 -0.04 12.49
CA ASP A 138 15.66 0.06 13.90
C ASP A 138 16.09 -1.32 14.43
N GLY A 139 15.44 -2.39 13.98
CA GLY A 139 15.76 -3.80 14.28
C GLY A 139 16.95 -4.37 13.49
N LYS A 140 17.62 -3.57 12.65
CA LYS A 140 18.75 -3.96 11.79
C LYS A 140 18.45 -5.14 10.83
N LYS A 141 17.20 -5.35 10.49
CA LYS A 141 16.78 -6.29 9.44
C LYS A 141 16.78 -5.64 8.05
N LEU A 142 16.85 -4.32 8.01
CA LEU A 142 17.13 -3.52 6.83
C LEU A 142 18.48 -2.81 7.09
N SER A 143 19.45 -3.03 6.23
CA SER A 143 20.78 -2.39 6.32
C SER A 143 21.48 -2.42 4.98
N GLU A 144 22.43 -1.50 4.78
CA GLU A 144 23.27 -1.51 3.59
C GLU A 144 24.13 -2.78 3.50
N GLU A 145 24.54 -3.37 4.65
CA GLU A 145 25.30 -4.62 4.72
C GLU A 145 24.49 -5.82 4.19
N LEU A 146 23.17 -5.83 4.43
CA LEU A 146 22.27 -6.87 3.93
C LEU A 146 21.86 -6.64 2.46
N GLY A 147 22.20 -5.49 1.87
CA GLY A 147 21.85 -5.14 0.50
C GLY A 147 20.37 -4.84 0.25
N ASN A 148 19.58 -4.67 1.30
CA ASN A 148 18.14 -4.38 1.23
C ASN A 148 17.78 -2.94 1.65
N TYR A 149 18.79 -2.12 1.94
CA TYR A 149 18.63 -0.71 2.29
C TYR A 149 19.70 0.14 1.62
N LYS A 150 19.36 1.37 1.22
CA LYS A 150 20.25 2.33 0.60
C LYS A 150 20.03 3.73 1.16
N VAL A 151 21.09 4.37 1.59
CA VAL A 151 21.09 5.78 1.92
C VAL A 151 21.18 6.60 0.63
N ILE A 152 20.32 7.60 0.48
CA ILE A 152 20.26 8.51 -0.67
C ILE A 152 20.32 9.96 -0.21
N GLU A 153 20.70 10.83 -1.13
CA GLU A 153 20.60 12.28 -0.93
C GLU A 153 19.15 12.77 -1.10
N ALA A 154 18.88 13.99 -0.64
CA ALA A 154 17.58 14.63 -0.85
C ALA A 154 17.31 14.79 -2.35
N ILE A 155 16.13 14.34 -2.77
CA ILE A 155 15.72 14.42 -4.18
C ILE A 155 15.31 15.85 -4.52
N THR A 156 15.89 16.36 -5.58
CA THR A 156 15.65 17.70 -6.12
C THR A 156 15.36 17.61 -7.62
N LYS A 157 14.97 18.73 -8.21
CA LYS A 157 14.73 18.84 -9.66
C LYS A 157 16.00 18.70 -10.53
N GLU A 158 17.16 18.60 -9.91
CA GLU A 158 18.46 18.55 -10.58
C GLU A 158 19.15 17.20 -10.45
N ASN A 159 18.68 16.33 -9.53
CA ASN A 159 19.32 15.02 -9.25
C ASN A 159 18.35 13.84 -9.21
N ALA A 160 17.07 14.06 -9.50
CA ALA A 160 16.05 13.04 -9.34
C ALA A 160 16.29 11.81 -10.24
N VAL A 161 16.74 12.02 -11.47
CA VAL A 161 17.04 10.93 -12.42
C VAL A 161 18.21 10.10 -11.92
N ASP A 162 19.30 10.76 -11.54
CA ASP A 162 20.53 10.09 -11.09
C ASP A 162 20.30 9.36 -9.76
N THR A 163 19.56 9.97 -8.83
CA THR A 163 19.24 9.34 -7.54
C THR A 163 18.38 8.10 -7.72
N LEU A 164 17.32 8.14 -8.56
CA LEU A 164 16.49 6.96 -8.80
C LEU A 164 17.24 5.87 -9.58
N LYS A 165 18.13 6.23 -10.49
CA LYS A 165 19.05 5.26 -11.14
C LYS A 165 19.97 4.62 -10.11
N ALA A 166 20.58 5.41 -9.20
CA ALA A 166 21.45 4.89 -8.15
C ALA A 166 20.73 3.92 -7.20
N VAL A 167 19.42 4.16 -6.92
CA VAL A 167 18.59 3.21 -6.18
C VAL A 167 18.42 1.90 -6.95
N CYS A 168 18.09 1.98 -8.25
CA CYS A 168 17.93 0.78 -9.08
C CYS A 168 19.26 -0.01 -9.23
N MET A 169 20.39 0.69 -9.38
CA MET A 169 21.70 0.07 -9.44
C MET A 169 22.16 -0.57 -8.14
N ALA A 170 21.65 -0.12 -7.00
CA ALA A 170 21.94 -0.70 -5.70
C ALA A 170 21.05 -1.91 -5.38
N ALA A 171 20.03 -2.17 -6.18
CA ALA A 171 19.16 -3.32 -6.02
C ALA A 171 19.89 -4.62 -6.42
N ASP A 172 19.49 -5.72 -5.81
CA ASP A 172 19.98 -7.05 -6.18
C ASP A 172 19.57 -7.41 -7.61
N ASP A 173 20.43 -8.13 -8.33
CA ASP A 173 20.20 -8.55 -9.70
C ASP A 173 18.91 -9.38 -9.82
N MET A 174 18.62 -10.26 -8.85
CA MET A 174 17.40 -11.07 -8.84
C MET A 174 16.13 -10.21 -8.75
N LEU A 175 16.19 -9.09 -7.99
CA LEU A 175 15.07 -8.15 -7.93
C LEU A 175 14.92 -7.39 -9.25
N THR A 176 16.02 -6.98 -9.87
CA THR A 176 16.00 -6.23 -11.12
C THR A 176 15.64 -7.08 -12.35
N GLU A 177 15.87 -8.39 -12.31
CA GLU A 177 15.45 -9.33 -13.36
C GLU A 177 13.94 -9.67 -13.32
N GLU A 178 13.23 -9.34 -12.24
CA GLU A 178 11.79 -9.56 -12.16
C GLU A 178 11.05 -8.76 -13.26
N SER A 179 10.09 -9.38 -13.90
CA SER A 179 9.39 -8.82 -15.07
C SER A 179 8.63 -7.51 -14.80
N SER A 180 8.31 -7.21 -13.56
CA SER A 180 7.55 -6.02 -13.16
C SER A 180 7.87 -5.61 -11.74
N VAL A 181 8.84 -4.74 -11.59
CA VAL A 181 9.24 -4.13 -10.33
C VAL A 181 8.51 -2.80 -10.17
N LYS A 182 8.12 -2.48 -8.95
CA LYS A 182 7.45 -1.22 -8.60
C LYS A 182 8.34 -0.39 -7.70
N LEU A 183 8.56 0.86 -8.09
CA LEU A 183 9.25 1.85 -7.29
C LEU A 183 8.21 2.82 -6.71
N PHE A 184 7.85 2.62 -5.45
CA PHE A 184 6.85 3.43 -4.77
C PHE A 184 7.47 4.73 -4.25
N VAL A 185 7.07 5.83 -4.83
CA VAL A 185 7.60 7.17 -4.51
C VAL A 185 6.49 8.14 -4.10
N PRO A 186 6.80 9.18 -3.32
CA PRO A 186 5.92 10.34 -3.18
C PRO A 186 5.62 10.98 -4.53
N LYS A 187 4.42 11.55 -4.67
CA LYS A 187 4.00 12.12 -5.95
C LYS A 187 4.90 13.24 -6.48
N HIS A 188 5.49 14.05 -5.59
CA HIS A 188 6.39 15.14 -5.98
C HIS A 188 7.69 14.62 -6.61
N VAL A 189 8.21 13.48 -6.15
CA VAL A 189 9.41 12.86 -6.71
C VAL A 189 9.25 12.55 -8.20
N LEU A 190 8.07 12.08 -8.63
CA LEU A 190 7.82 11.91 -10.06
C LEU A 190 7.85 13.24 -10.82
N PHE A 191 7.34 14.31 -10.21
CA PHE A 191 7.39 15.64 -10.83
C PHE A 191 8.84 16.10 -10.98
N ASP A 192 9.65 15.99 -9.93
CA ASP A 192 11.06 16.36 -9.96
C ASP A 192 11.85 15.51 -10.96
N TYR A 193 11.55 14.19 -11.05
CA TYR A 193 12.12 13.29 -12.06
C TYR A 193 11.80 13.75 -13.49
N CYS A 194 10.55 14.15 -13.77
CA CYS A 194 10.17 14.63 -15.09
C CYS A 194 10.82 15.96 -15.45
N GLU A 195 11.00 16.86 -14.50
CA GLU A 195 11.67 18.16 -14.71
C GLU A 195 13.18 17.97 -14.94
N ASP A 196 13.83 17.12 -14.14
CA ASP A 196 15.24 16.78 -14.28
C ASP A 196 15.51 16.10 -15.63
N TYR A 197 14.72 15.08 -15.97
CA TYR A 197 14.83 14.40 -17.26
C TYR A 197 14.70 15.37 -18.44
N LYS A 198 13.74 16.29 -18.38
CA LYS A 198 13.51 17.30 -19.41
C LYS A 198 14.66 18.30 -19.50
N SER A 199 15.23 18.72 -18.38
CA SER A 199 16.34 19.67 -18.35
C SER A 199 17.62 19.05 -18.92
N THR A 200 17.85 17.76 -18.66
CA THR A 200 19.05 17.04 -19.09
C THR A 200 18.98 16.58 -20.54
N THR A 201 17.84 16.04 -20.97
CA THR A 201 17.70 15.45 -22.31
C THR A 201 17.01 16.35 -23.34
N GLY A 202 16.36 17.44 -22.90
CA GLY A 202 15.49 18.27 -23.74
C GLY A 202 14.19 17.58 -24.19
N ALA A 203 13.93 16.35 -23.74
CA ALA A 203 12.81 15.51 -24.13
C ALA A 203 11.86 15.23 -22.96
N ILE A 204 10.67 14.75 -23.26
CA ILE A 204 9.72 14.27 -22.25
C ILE A 204 10.02 12.80 -21.97
N PRO A 205 9.95 12.33 -20.71
CA PRO A 205 10.15 10.92 -20.38
C PRO A 205 9.30 10.01 -21.26
N TYR A 206 9.90 8.94 -21.74
CA TYR A 206 9.24 7.97 -22.61
C TYR A 206 8.01 7.35 -21.93
N ASN A 207 6.96 7.02 -22.70
CA ASN A 207 5.69 6.45 -22.24
C ASN A 207 4.77 7.37 -21.42
N ARG A 208 4.96 8.67 -21.44
CA ARG A 208 4.03 9.61 -20.78
C ARG A 208 2.58 9.47 -21.29
N GLU A 209 2.39 9.15 -22.56
CA GLU A 209 1.09 8.95 -23.20
C GLU A 209 0.31 7.79 -22.57
N TYR A 210 1.01 6.73 -22.14
CA TYR A 210 0.43 5.56 -21.48
C TYR A 210 0.34 5.71 -19.97
N LYS A 211 0.71 6.87 -19.41
CA LYS A 211 0.76 7.13 -17.95
C LYS A 211 1.62 6.12 -17.19
N GLN A 212 2.60 5.54 -17.84
CA GLN A 212 3.59 4.64 -17.26
C GLN A 212 4.95 5.31 -17.31
N TYR A 213 5.59 5.37 -16.16
CA TYR A 213 6.90 5.98 -16.01
C TYR A 213 7.87 4.90 -15.54
N TYR A 214 8.88 4.66 -16.34
CA TYR A 214 9.98 3.76 -16.01
C TYR A 214 11.21 4.56 -15.64
N VAL A 215 12.06 3.96 -14.79
CA VAL A 215 13.37 4.53 -14.50
C VAL A 215 14.23 4.38 -15.76
N GLU A 216 14.92 5.45 -16.15
CA GLU A 216 15.75 5.43 -17.35
C GLU A 216 16.85 4.37 -17.23
N GLY A 217 16.97 3.51 -18.23
CA GLY A 217 17.87 2.35 -18.25
C GLY A 217 17.30 1.09 -17.60
N PHE A 218 16.07 1.15 -17.01
CA PHE A 218 15.39 0.03 -16.38
C PHE A 218 13.94 -0.04 -16.85
N ASP A 219 13.70 -0.71 -17.96
CA ASP A 219 12.39 -0.78 -18.64
C ASP A 219 11.37 -1.68 -17.92
N ASN A 220 11.79 -2.46 -16.93
CA ASN A 220 10.94 -3.26 -16.05
C ASN A 220 10.62 -2.60 -14.69
N VAL A 221 11.32 -1.49 -14.32
CA VAL A 221 11.11 -0.77 -13.06
C VAL A 221 10.16 0.40 -13.27
N ASN A 222 8.91 0.21 -12.84
CA ASN A 222 7.85 1.21 -12.98
C ASN A 222 7.79 2.13 -11.75
N ILE A 223 7.88 3.44 -11.98
CA ILE A 223 7.71 4.47 -10.95
C ILE A 223 6.22 4.60 -10.63
N VAL A 224 5.84 4.32 -9.40
CA VAL A 224 4.46 4.41 -8.89
C VAL A 224 4.33 5.62 -7.96
N PRO A 225 3.87 6.77 -8.48
CA PRO A 225 3.69 7.97 -7.66
C PRO A 225 2.43 7.86 -6.81
N LEU A 226 2.57 7.96 -5.51
CA LEU A 226 1.46 7.85 -4.57
C LEU A 226 1.25 9.14 -3.78
N ALA A 227 0.00 9.63 -3.79
CA ALA A 227 -0.37 10.84 -3.05
C ALA A 227 -0.40 10.59 -1.52
N ASN A 228 -0.71 9.37 -1.11
CA ASN A 228 -0.73 8.95 0.29
C ASN A 228 0.67 8.71 0.88
N LYS A 229 1.71 8.84 0.07
CA LYS A 229 3.14 8.78 0.47
C LYS A 229 3.80 10.16 0.64
N LYS A 230 3.04 11.25 0.63
CA LYS A 230 3.55 12.62 0.57
C LYS A 230 4.64 12.95 1.63
N ASN A 231 4.51 12.42 2.83
CA ASN A 231 5.44 12.67 3.94
C ASN A 231 6.20 11.39 4.33
N SER A 232 6.34 10.45 3.42
CA SER A 232 7.08 9.22 3.65
C SER A 232 8.58 9.49 3.60
N PRO A 233 9.36 8.98 4.58
CA PRO A 233 10.82 9.05 4.54
C PRO A 233 11.44 7.95 3.69
N PHE A 234 10.63 7.06 3.10
CA PHE A 234 11.12 5.88 2.39
C PHE A 234 10.65 5.82 0.94
N ILE A 235 11.53 5.38 0.06
CA ILE A 235 11.21 4.83 -1.26
C ILE A 235 11.27 3.31 -1.14
N HIS A 236 10.29 2.61 -1.70
CA HIS A 236 10.27 1.15 -1.70
C HIS A 236 10.33 0.64 -3.13
N MET A 237 11.35 -0.15 -3.42
CA MET A 237 11.49 -0.90 -4.67
C MET A 237 11.18 -2.37 -4.38
N THR A 238 10.12 -2.89 -4.98
CA THR A 238 9.65 -4.25 -4.69
C THR A 238 8.70 -4.78 -5.77
N VAL A 239 8.40 -6.06 -5.70
CA VAL A 239 7.41 -6.70 -6.56
C VAL A 239 6.01 -6.69 -5.91
N LYS A 240 4.97 -6.74 -6.73
CA LYS A 240 3.59 -6.71 -6.27
C LYS A 240 3.28 -7.79 -5.21
N ARG A 241 3.80 -9.00 -5.39
CA ARG A 241 3.56 -10.15 -4.50
C ARG A 241 4.10 -9.93 -3.10
N ASN A 242 5.15 -9.13 -2.95
CA ASN A 242 5.78 -8.87 -1.66
C ASN A 242 4.99 -7.92 -0.75
N MET A 243 4.07 -7.14 -1.31
CA MET A 243 3.23 -6.23 -0.54
C MET A 243 1.86 -6.83 -0.27
N LEU A 244 1.64 -7.28 0.95
CA LEU A 244 0.42 -7.97 1.36
C LEU A 244 -0.54 -7.02 2.07
N VAL A 245 -1.81 -7.13 1.70
CA VAL A 245 -2.92 -6.45 2.37
C VAL A 245 -3.90 -7.51 2.85
N GLY A 246 -3.99 -7.70 4.16
CA GLY A 246 -4.86 -8.66 4.79
C GLY A 246 -6.24 -8.10 5.07
N VAL A 247 -7.29 -8.85 4.68
CA VAL A 247 -8.69 -8.54 4.97
C VAL A 247 -9.45 -9.82 5.29
N ASN A 248 -10.56 -9.71 6.02
CA ASN A 248 -11.37 -10.88 6.36
C ASN A 248 -12.08 -11.48 5.13
N GLN A 249 -12.71 -10.63 4.30
CA GLN A 249 -13.48 -11.07 3.13
C GLN A 249 -13.34 -10.11 1.96
N THR A 250 -13.49 -10.62 0.75
CA THR A 250 -13.46 -9.83 -0.49
C THR A 250 -14.81 -9.21 -0.88
N GLY A 251 -15.85 -9.42 -0.13
CA GLY A 251 -17.20 -8.91 -0.40
C GLY A 251 -17.95 -8.75 0.91
N GLU A 252 -17.59 -7.73 1.67
CA GLU A 252 -18.06 -7.55 3.05
C GLU A 252 -19.44 -6.92 3.16
N GLU A 253 -20.41 -7.38 2.40
CA GLU A 253 -21.79 -6.93 2.55
C GLU A 253 -22.37 -7.30 3.92
N GLU A 254 -21.86 -8.35 4.55
CA GLU A 254 -22.33 -8.85 5.85
C GLU A 254 -21.84 -8.02 7.05
N ASN A 255 -20.78 -7.22 6.89
CA ASN A 255 -20.19 -6.43 7.98
C ASN A 255 -20.68 -4.97 8.01
N VAL A 256 -21.70 -4.64 7.21
CA VAL A 256 -22.30 -3.32 7.16
C VAL A 256 -23.76 -3.40 7.51
N GLU A 257 -24.13 -2.73 8.56
CA GLU A 257 -25.52 -2.66 9.06
C GLU A 257 -26.01 -1.23 9.09
N VAL A 258 -27.27 -1.04 8.77
CA VAL A 258 -27.99 0.21 9.02
C VAL A 258 -29.16 -0.07 9.96
N ALA A 259 -29.01 0.40 11.17
CA ALA A 259 -30.02 0.24 12.21
C ALA A 259 -30.73 1.57 12.52
N ARG A 260 -31.97 1.48 13.02
CA ARG A 260 -32.64 2.64 13.57
C ARG A 260 -32.16 2.92 14.97
N PHE A 261 -31.55 4.08 15.20
CA PHE A 261 -30.97 4.46 16.50
C PHE A 261 -32.00 5.25 17.37
N LYS A 262 -32.62 6.27 16.77
CA LYS A 262 -33.66 7.11 17.39
C LYS A 262 -34.75 7.50 16.38
N ALA A 263 -35.78 8.20 16.83
CA ALA A 263 -36.72 8.80 15.90
C ALA A 263 -35.96 9.68 14.89
N PHE A 264 -36.19 9.42 13.60
CA PHE A 264 -35.56 10.14 12.47
C PHE A 264 -34.05 10.04 12.34
N VAL A 265 -33.36 9.15 13.09
CA VAL A 265 -31.94 8.93 13.02
C VAL A 265 -31.65 7.47 12.72
N LEU A 266 -30.92 7.24 11.63
CA LEU A 266 -30.33 5.95 11.28
C LEU A 266 -28.86 5.92 11.70
N GLN A 267 -28.37 4.73 12.04
CA GLN A 267 -27.00 4.47 12.42
C GLN A 267 -26.37 3.53 11.39
N PHE A 268 -25.27 3.97 10.84
CA PHE A 268 -24.40 3.17 10.00
C PHE A 268 -23.37 2.50 10.91
N ILE A 269 -23.27 1.19 10.83
CA ILE A 269 -22.32 0.38 11.56
C ILE A 269 -21.52 -0.41 10.53
N ALA A 270 -20.21 -0.33 10.57
CA ALA A 270 -19.37 -1.18 9.76
C ALA A 270 -18.18 -1.69 10.59
N THR A 271 -17.84 -2.96 10.37
CA THR A 271 -16.69 -3.62 11.01
C THR A 271 -15.88 -4.35 9.97
N MET A 272 -14.55 -4.36 10.14
CA MET A 272 -13.66 -5.08 9.24
C MET A 272 -12.34 -5.44 9.90
N PHE A 273 -11.71 -6.51 9.43
CA PHE A 273 -10.31 -6.79 9.72
C PHE A 273 -9.44 -6.17 8.64
N PHE A 274 -8.38 -5.48 9.05
CA PHE A 274 -7.45 -4.87 8.12
C PHE A 274 -6.02 -4.88 8.67
N GLY A 275 -5.06 -5.12 7.79
CA GLY A 275 -3.65 -5.07 8.12
C GLY A 275 -2.78 -5.14 6.87
N VAL A 276 -1.52 -4.77 7.00
CA VAL A 276 -0.56 -4.83 5.91
C VAL A 276 0.76 -5.41 6.41
N GLU A 277 1.51 -6.07 5.52
CA GLU A 277 2.83 -6.62 5.82
C GLU A 277 3.62 -6.86 4.53
N PHE A 278 4.95 -6.92 4.63
CA PHE A 278 5.81 -7.45 3.59
C PHE A 278 5.90 -8.98 3.72
N GLU A 279 5.87 -9.70 2.61
CA GLU A 279 6.07 -11.16 2.58
C GLU A 279 7.52 -11.51 2.95
N SER A 280 8.47 -10.77 2.40
CA SER A 280 9.91 -10.92 2.65
C SER A 280 10.63 -9.58 2.73
N LEU A 281 11.71 -9.52 3.51
CA LEU A 281 12.66 -8.40 3.56
C LEU A 281 13.98 -8.74 2.86
N SER A 282 14.05 -9.88 2.18
CA SER A 282 15.22 -10.28 1.40
C SER A 282 15.57 -9.22 0.35
N LYS A 283 16.85 -9.00 0.10
CA LYS A 283 17.35 -8.13 -0.96
C LYS A 283 16.82 -8.50 -2.35
N GLU A 284 16.49 -9.77 -2.56
CA GLU A 284 15.90 -10.29 -3.80
C GLU A 284 14.44 -9.87 -4.00
N ARG A 285 13.79 -9.33 -2.96
CA ARG A 285 12.36 -8.97 -2.97
C ARG A 285 12.09 -7.52 -2.64
N LEU A 286 12.97 -6.90 -1.86
CA LEU A 286 12.76 -5.55 -1.34
C LEU A 286 14.08 -4.79 -1.27
N LEU A 287 14.09 -3.57 -1.83
CA LEU A 287 15.07 -2.55 -1.53
C LEU A 287 14.33 -1.31 -1.00
N VAL A 288 14.81 -0.79 0.11
CA VAL A 288 14.30 0.47 0.68
C VAL A 288 15.38 1.54 0.56
N ALA A 289 15.00 2.73 0.14
CA ALA A 289 15.88 3.88 0.14
C ALA A 289 15.32 5.01 1.00
N SER A 290 16.19 5.70 1.73
CA SER A 290 15.85 6.90 2.50
C SER A 290 17.07 7.81 2.69
N ILE A 291 16.83 9.04 3.14
CA ILE A 291 17.91 9.99 3.48
C ILE A 291 18.54 9.55 4.81
N ASP A 292 17.72 9.40 5.86
CA ASP A 292 18.15 9.06 7.22
C ASP A 292 17.12 8.18 7.97
N GLY A 293 16.10 7.69 7.28
CA GLY A 293 14.99 6.92 7.87
C GLY A 293 13.93 7.74 8.62
N THR A 294 14.09 9.05 8.67
CA THR A 294 13.18 9.97 9.40
C THR A 294 12.75 11.17 8.59
N THR A 295 13.65 11.75 7.83
CA THR A 295 13.40 12.93 6.99
C THR A 295 12.54 12.54 5.78
N PRO A 296 11.39 13.20 5.53
CA PRO A 296 10.59 12.98 4.33
C PRO A 296 11.42 13.23 3.06
N ILE A 297 11.21 12.37 2.08
CA ILE A 297 11.86 12.46 0.76
C ILE A 297 11.19 13.55 -0.07
#